data_b53b4fed106b9aaef0010aa8d5096efa
#
_entry.id   b53b4fed106b9aaef0010aa8d5096efa
#
_cell.length_a   1.000
_cell.length_b   1.000
_cell.length_c   1.000
_cell.angle_alpha   90.00
_cell.angle_beta   90.00
_cell.angle_gamma   90.00
#
_symmetry.space_group_name_H-M   'P 1'
#
loop_
_entity.id
_entity.type
_entity.pdbx_description
1 polymer ?
#
loop_
_entity_poly.entity_id
_entity_poly.type
_entity_poly.pdbx_seq_one_letter_code
_entity_poly.pdbx_strand_id
1 'polypeptide(L)'
;CVLAETVRRTMGDTRVARLPVAPLPRGARSTTGYQLPTAVRGVIFIGPLDVEFGDPLGLARTTTTIADCDEVIVAPRAHLLDMPHLGQGALGNELLAKARRLGPGEFHGLREYAEGDEPRTIHWKSSARSNSLMVKEHAVEGLHRCTVVFDAAPSAHRDAAAFERGVTAAASLVHSAVRAGLSTRFVTARGIDLRGPEV
;
A
#
# COMPACT_ATOMS: atom_id res chain seq x y z
N CYS A 1 37.09 18.39 5.78
CA CYS A 1 36.16 17.93 6.80
C CYS A 1 35.47 16.61 6.36
N VAL A 2 34.85 15.94 7.27
CA VAL A 2 34.11 14.70 7.01
C VAL A 2 32.72 14.88 7.56
N LEU A 3 31.71 14.54 6.75
CA LEU A 3 30.32 14.37 7.24
C LEU A 3 30.20 12.93 7.75
N ALA A 4 29.73 12.77 8.96
CA ALA A 4 29.45 11.47 9.58
C ALA A 4 27.96 11.37 9.90
N GLU A 5 27.27 10.43 9.29
CA GLU A 5 25.84 10.24 9.50
C GLU A 5 25.57 8.83 10.00
N THR A 6 24.84 8.74 11.10
CA THR A 6 24.50 7.45 11.70
C THR A 6 23.25 6.90 11.06
N VAL A 7 23.30 5.68 10.56
CA VAL A 7 22.15 4.96 9.98
C VAL A 7 21.86 3.74 10.85
N ARG A 8 20.68 3.71 11.44
CA ARG A 8 20.23 2.64 12.34
C ARG A 8 18.92 2.04 11.85
N ARG A 9 18.81 0.73 11.82
CA ARG A 9 17.56 0.02 11.56
C ARG A 9 16.90 -0.38 12.88
N THR A 10 15.58 -0.45 12.90
CA THR A 10 14.80 -0.89 14.09
C THR A 10 15.18 -2.30 14.54
N MET A 11 15.50 -3.18 13.58
CA MET A 11 16.00 -4.54 13.85
C MET A 11 17.26 -4.77 13.01
N GLY A 12 18.41 -4.34 13.49
CA GLY A 12 19.62 -4.57 12.72
C GLY A 12 20.80 -3.67 13.09
N ASP A 13 21.76 -3.63 12.20
CA ASP A 13 23.02 -2.95 12.39
C ASP A 13 22.87 -1.42 12.45
N THR A 14 23.70 -0.82 13.27
CA THR A 14 23.99 0.61 13.21
C THR A 14 25.24 0.78 12.35
N ARG A 15 25.19 1.64 11.35
CA ARG A 15 26.31 1.98 10.48
C ARG A 15 26.50 3.48 10.49
N VAL A 16 27.75 3.90 10.30
CA VAL A 16 28.09 5.33 10.14
C VAL A 16 28.57 5.53 8.72
N ALA A 17 27.83 6.32 7.95
CA ALA A 17 28.26 6.78 6.65
C ALA A 17 29.24 7.94 6.83
N ARG A 18 30.48 7.79 6.35
CA ARG A 18 31.51 8.83 6.41
C ARG A 18 31.78 9.36 5.02
N LEU A 19 31.49 10.63 4.81
CA LEU A 19 31.59 11.29 3.52
C LEU A 19 32.64 12.39 3.57
N PRO A 20 33.79 12.22 2.91
CA PRO A 20 34.81 13.26 2.84
C PRO A 20 34.28 14.45 2.02
N VAL A 21 34.45 15.64 2.54
CA VAL A 21 34.09 16.88 1.85
C VAL A 21 35.39 17.68 1.62
N ALA A 22 35.62 18.01 0.37
CA ALA A 22 36.77 18.88 0.00
C ALA A 22 36.63 20.26 0.63
N PRO A 23 37.73 21.00 0.86
CA PRO A 23 37.67 22.37 1.30
C PRO A 23 36.79 23.22 0.37
N LEU A 24 35.81 23.92 0.92
CA LEU A 24 34.88 24.76 0.17
C LEU A 24 35.25 26.26 0.33
N PRO A 25 35.38 27.01 -0.76
CA PRO A 25 35.48 28.46 -0.70
C PRO A 25 34.21 29.07 -0.08
N ARG A 26 34.35 30.27 0.45
CA ARG A 26 33.19 30.99 1.05
C ARG A 26 32.04 31.14 0.05
N GLY A 27 30.86 30.68 0.43
CA GLY A 27 29.65 30.72 -0.41
C GLY A 27 29.55 29.57 -1.42
N ALA A 28 30.53 28.70 -1.53
CA ALA A 28 30.42 27.49 -2.37
C ALA A 28 29.54 26.42 -1.73
N ARG A 29 28.96 25.60 -2.59
CA ARG A 29 28.14 24.44 -2.19
C ARG A 29 28.73 23.17 -2.75
N SER A 30 28.60 22.08 -2.00
CA SER A 30 28.93 20.73 -2.46
C SER A 30 27.76 19.80 -2.14
N THR A 31 27.58 18.81 -2.99
CA THR A 31 26.59 17.74 -2.78
C THR A 31 27.32 16.43 -2.71
N THR A 32 27.02 15.64 -1.69
CA THR A 32 27.52 14.28 -1.53
C THR A 32 26.37 13.39 -1.10
N GLY A 33 26.52 12.07 -1.23
CA GLY A 33 25.47 11.15 -0.87
C GLY A 33 25.96 9.72 -0.73
N TYR A 34 25.09 8.90 -0.17
CA TYR A 34 25.32 7.47 -0.01
C TYR A 34 24.00 6.71 -0.25
N GLN A 35 24.08 5.40 -0.40
CA GLN A 35 22.91 4.56 -0.60
C GLN A 35 22.43 3.99 0.73
N LEU A 36 21.15 4.16 1.01
CA LEU A 36 20.50 3.51 2.15
C LEU A 36 20.25 2.02 1.86
N PRO A 37 20.37 1.15 2.89
CA PRO A 37 20.14 -0.28 2.75
C PRO A 37 18.63 -0.59 2.68
N THR A 38 17.96 -0.29 1.58
CA THR A 38 16.52 -0.45 1.36
C THR A 38 16.10 -1.82 0.85
N ALA A 39 17.02 -2.81 0.86
CA ALA A 39 16.71 -4.17 0.37
C ALA A 39 15.64 -4.90 1.19
N VAL A 40 15.52 -4.56 2.47
CA VAL A 40 14.55 -5.14 3.41
C VAL A 40 13.67 -4.03 3.95
N ARG A 41 12.35 -4.24 3.95
CA ARG A 41 11.38 -3.30 4.52
C ARG A 41 11.62 -3.02 6.01
N GLY A 42 11.14 -1.90 6.47
CA GLY A 42 11.25 -1.52 7.89
C GLY A 42 11.48 -0.04 8.08
N VAL A 43 11.78 0.35 9.30
CA VAL A 43 12.10 1.74 9.64
C VAL A 43 13.60 1.89 9.75
N ILE A 44 14.12 2.93 9.09
CA ILE A 44 15.53 3.34 9.13
C ILE A 44 15.54 4.73 9.78
N PHE A 45 16.32 4.86 10.82
CA PHE A 45 16.64 6.14 11.43
C PHE A 45 17.95 6.65 10.85
N ILE A 46 17.93 7.86 10.32
CA ILE A 46 19.06 8.55 9.70
C ILE A 46 19.43 9.74 10.56
N GLY A 47 20.68 9.84 10.94
CA GLY A 47 21.14 10.88 11.83
C GLY A 47 21.53 10.37 13.23
N PRO A 48 22.10 11.25 14.07
CA PRO A 48 22.41 12.63 13.74
C PRO A 48 23.45 12.76 12.64
N LEU A 49 23.44 13.91 11.93
CA LEU A 49 24.46 14.26 10.98
C LEU A 49 25.49 15.15 11.65
N ASP A 50 26.70 14.65 11.75
CA ASP A 50 27.83 15.32 12.36
C ASP A 50 28.82 15.82 11.33
N VAL A 51 29.39 16.99 11.55
CA VAL A 51 30.53 17.48 10.81
C VAL A 51 31.76 17.33 11.67
N GLU A 52 32.72 16.57 11.19
CA GLU A 52 34.03 16.39 11.81
C GLU A 52 35.07 17.30 11.13
N PHE A 53 35.64 18.22 11.85
CA PHE A 53 36.79 19.02 11.44
C PHE A 53 38.04 18.50 12.12
N GLY A 54 39.04 18.21 11.36
CA GLY A 54 40.36 17.87 11.88
C GLY A 54 41.42 18.85 11.35
N ASP A 55 42.43 19.11 12.17
CA ASP A 55 43.62 19.83 11.66
C ASP A 55 44.44 18.93 10.73
N PRO A 56 45.30 19.50 9.87
CA PRO A 56 46.12 18.73 8.93
C PRO A 56 47.10 17.76 9.60
N LEU A 57 47.46 18.01 10.84
CA LEU A 57 48.43 17.20 11.61
C LEU A 57 47.71 16.13 12.45
N GLY A 58 46.37 16.16 12.52
CA GLY A 58 45.57 15.20 13.29
C GLY A 58 45.65 15.40 14.81
N LEU A 59 46.12 16.54 15.27
CA LEU A 59 46.29 16.85 16.70
C LEU A 59 45.02 17.33 17.36
N ALA A 60 44.10 17.91 16.59
CA ALA A 60 42.81 18.38 17.07
C ALA A 60 41.67 17.89 16.16
N ARG A 61 40.53 17.51 16.79
CA ARG A 61 39.31 17.16 16.09
C ARG A 61 38.14 17.83 16.81
N THR A 62 37.27 18.46 16.04
CA THR A 62 36.03 19.04 16.54
C THR A 62 34.87 18.39 15.79
N THR A 63 33.86 18.00 16.52
CA THR A 63 32.63 17.44 15.95
C THR A 63 31.47 18.35 16.32
N THR A 64 30.65 18.67 15.34
CA THR A 64 29.43 19.49 15.52
C THR A 64 28.28 18.82 14.83
N THR A 65 27.19 18.59 15.54
CA THR A 65 25.94 18.08 14.98
C THR A 65 25.23 19.22 14.24
N ILE A 66 24.87 18.96 12.98
CA ILE A 66 24.23 19.93 12.09
C ILE A 66 22.79 19.55 11.71
N ALA A 67 22.40 18.29 11.90
CA ALA A 67 21.04 17.85 11.73
C ALA A 67 20.72 16.73 12.72
N ASP A 68 19.49 16.72 13.20
CA ASP A 68 18.95 15.71 14.09
C ASP A 68 18.61 14.41 13.35
N CYS A 69 18.10 13.41 14.09
CA CYS A 69 17.70 12.13 13.56
C CYS A 69 16.37 12.26 12.83
N ASP A 70 16.27 11.70 11.64
CA ASP A 70 15.05 11.59 10.85
C ASP A 70 14.66 10.12 10.62
N GLU A 71 13.42 9.89 10.23
CA GLU A 71 12.86 8.55 10.04
C GLU A 71 12.48 8.32 8.58
N VAL A 72 12.95 7.20 8.03
CA VAL A 72 12.61 6.75 6.67
C VAL A 72 11.94 5.39 6.74
N ILE A 73 10.72 5.31 6.22
CA ILE A 73 9.97 4.06 6.13
C ILE A 73 10.26 3.39 4.79
N VAL A 74 10.84 2.19 4.86
CA VAL A 74 11.04 1.33 3.69
C VAL A 74 9.81 0.42 3.57
N ALA A 75 8.95 0.73 2.62
CA ALA A 75 7.75 -0.05 2.33
C ALA A 75 8.09 -1.44 1.75
N PRO A 76 7.21 -2.44 1.93
CA PRO A 76 7.36 -3.72 1.24
C PRO A 76 7.27 -3.52 -0.28
N ARG A 77 7.93 -4.39 -1.05
CA ARG A 77 7.78 -4.40 -2.50
C ARG A 77 6.34 -4.70 -2.85
N ALA A 78 5.79 -3.97 -3.81
CA ALA A 78 4.46 -4.21 -4.35
C ALA A 78 4.56 -4.37 -5.87
N HIS A 79 3.92 -5.40 -6.41
CA HIS A 79 3.77 -5.64 -7.84
C HIS A 79 2.37 -5.22 -8.26
N LEU A 80 2.26 -4.60 -9.41
CA LEU A 80 0.95 -4.33 -9.99
C LEU A 80 0.34 -5.63 -10.48
N LEU A 81 -0.83 -5.94 -9.96
CA LEU A 81 -1.64 -7.09 -10.38
C LEU A 81 -2.81 -6.57 -11.20
N ASP A 82 -3.15 -7.32 -12.23
CA ASP A 82 -4.38 -7.05 -12.97
C ASP A 82 -5.57 -7.47 -12.09
N MET A 83 -6.31 -6.48 -11.62
CA MET A 83 -7.47 -6.72 -10.76
C MET A 83 -8.66 -7.08 -11.63
N PRO A 84 -9.38 -8.17 -11.32
CA PRO A 84 -10.53 -8.57 -12.09
C PRO A 84 -11.60 -7.47 -12.04
N HIS A 85 -11.89 -6.90 -13.19
CA HIS A 85 -13.03 -5.98 -13.33
C HIS A 85 -14.32 -6.79 -13.20
N LEU A 86 -15.23 -6.32 -12.36
CA LEU A 86 -16.53 -6.95 -12.17
C LEU A 86 -17.31 -6.93 -13.50
N GLY A 87 -17.76 -8.11 -13.90
CA GLY A 87 -18.44 -8.29 -15.19
C GLY A 87 -17.53 -8.58 -16.37
N GLN A 88 -16.20 -8.66 -16.20
CA GLN A 88 -15.28 -9.10 -17.23
C GLN A 88 -14.63 -10.44 -16.87
N GLY A 89 -14.69 -11.40 -17.78
CA GLY A 89 -14.13 -12.74 -17.62
C GLY A 89 -14.95 -13.66 -16.71
N ALA A 90 -14.56 -14.93 -16.64
CA ALA A 90 -15.27 -15.96 -15.89
C ALA A 90 -15.35 -15.65 -14.38
N LEU A 91 -14.26 -15.18 -13.78
CA LEU A 91 -14.19 -14.84 -12.35
C LEU A 91 -15.05 -13.62 -12.01
N GLY A 92 -15.05 -12.60 -12.87
CA GLY A 92 -15.89 -11.41 -12.69
C GLY A 92 -17.37 -11.75 -12.77
N ASN A 93 -17.77 -12.60 -13.70
CA ASN A 93 -19.14 -13.08 -13.84
C ASN A 93 -19.57 -13.96 -12.66
N GLU A 94 -18.67 -14.80 -12.13
CA GLU A 94 -18.95 -15.63 -10.94
C GLU A 94 -19.13 -14.77 -9.69
N LEU A 95 -18.28 -13.76 -9.49
CA LEU A 95 -18.39 -12.80 -8.39
C LEU A 95 -19.71 -12.01 -8.50
N LEU A 96 -20.08 -11.58 -9.69
CA LEU A 96 -21.34 -10.89 -9.95
C LEU A 96 -22.54 -11.78 -9.65
N ALA A 97 -22.51 -13.05 -10.07
CA ALA A 97 -23.55 -14.03 -9.80
C ALA A 97 -23.66 -14.32 -8.29
N LYS A 98 -22.54 -14.42 -7.59
CA LYS A 98 -22.49 -14.61 -6.13
C LYS A 98 -23.03 -13.40 -5.38
N ALA A 99 -22.68 -12.19 -5.80
CA ALA A 99 -23.17 -10.96 -5.21
C ALA A 99 -24.71 -10.81 -5.40
N ARG A 100 -25.25 -11.18 -6.55
CA ARG A 100 -26.70 -11.22 -6.80
C ARG A 100 -27.43 -12.19 -5.87
N ARG A 101 -26.78 -13.25 -5.39
CA ARG A 101 -27.33 -14.23 -4.45
C ARG A 101 -27.32 -13.73 -2.99
N LEU A 102 -26.50 -12.75 -2.66
CA LEU A 102 -26.35 -12.22 -1.30
C LEU A 102 -27.46 -11.23 -0.87
N GLY A 103 -28.41 -10.93 -1.74
CA GLY A 103 -29.57 -10.12 -1.45
C GLY A 103 -29.65 -8.81 -2.25
N PRO A 104 -30.79 -8.14 -2.20
CA PRO A 104 -31.00 -6.90 -2.91
C PRO A 104 -30.14 -5.80 -2.27
N GLY A 105 -29.19 -5.25 -3.05
CA GLY A 105 -28.51 -4.01 -2.72
C GLY A 105 -29.46 -2.81 -2.74
N GLU A 106 -28.95 -1.60 -2.53
CA GLU A 106 -29.76 -0.39 -2.67
C GLU A 106 -30.36 -0.27 -4.08
N PHE A 107 -31.61 0.21 -4.14
CA PHE A 107 -32.28 0.45 -5.41
C PHE A 107 -31.53 1.49 -6.23
N HIS A 108 -30.98 1.10 -7.38
CA HIS A 108 -30.23 1.96 -8.27
C HIS A 108 -31.07 2.58 -9.38
N GLY A 109 -32.00 1.78 -9.93
CA GLY A 109 -32.81 2.23 -11.04
C GLY A 109 -33.77 1.16 -11.57
N LEU A 110 -34.39 1.47 -12.69
CA LEU A 110 -35.21 0.57 -13.47
C LEU A 110 -34.58 0.43 -14.86
N ARG A 111 -34.41 -0.82 -15.31
CA ARG A 111 -34.02 -1.11 -16.69
C ARG A 111 -35.05 -2.03 -17.37
N GLU A 112 -35.00 -2.13 -18.66
CA GLU A 112 -35.84 -3.10 -19.37
C GLU A 112 -35.41 -4.54 -19.06
N TYR A 113 -36.39 -5.40 -19.02
CA TYR A 113 -36.23 -6.85 -18.82
C TYR A 113 -35.44 -7.45 -19.98
N ALA A 114 -34.44 -8.24 -19.65
CA ALA A 114 -33.67 -9.04 -20.60
C ALA A 114 -33.90 -10.53 -20.32
N GLU A 115 -33.79 -11.36 -21.36
CA GLU A 115 -33.94 -12.80 -21.24
C GLU A 115 -32.90 -13.38 -20.27
N GLY A 116 -33.37 -14.05 -19.21
CA GLY A 116 -32.54 -14.55 -18.10
C GLY A 116 -32.67 -13.76 -16.79
N ASP A 117 -33.40 -12.65 -16.78
CA ASP A 117 -33.69 -11.93 -15.53
C ASP A 117 -34.71 -12.70 -14.68
N GLU A 118 -34.57 -12.58 -13.36
CA GLU A 118 -35.47 -13.24 -12.41
C GLU A 118 -36.84 -12.54 -12.38
N PRO A 119 -37.96 -13.23 -12.65
CA PRO A 119 -39.28 -12.62 -12.71
C PRO A 119 -39.72 -11.90 -11.43
N ARG A 120 -39.12 -12.26 -10.28
CA ARG A 120 -39.41 -11.62 -8.98
C ARG A 120 -38.86 -10.18 -8.89
N THR A 121 -37.93 -9.80 -9.75
CA THR A 121 -37.36 -8.47 -9.80
C THR A 121 -38.17 -7.50 -10.67
N ILE A 122 -39.20 -7.96 -11.35
CA ILE A 122 -40.08 -7.14 -12.18
C ILE A 122 -40.82 -6.10 -11.33
N HIS A 123 -40.68 -4.84 -11.72
CA HIS A 123 -41.38 -3.72 -11.09
C HIS A 123 -42.74 -3.47 -11.80
N TRP A 124 -43.74 -4.23 -11.46
CA TRP A 124 -45.05 -4.24 -12.11
C TRP A 124 -45.67 -2.85 -12.27
N LYS A 125 -45.53 -1.97 -11.28
CA LYS A 125 -46.07 -0.61 -11.32
C LYS A 125 -45.44 0.25 -12.43
N SER A 126 -44.16 0.09 -12.71
CA SER A 126 -43.51 0.81 -13.79
C SER A 126 -43.74 0.15 -15.12
N SER A 127 -43.74 -1.18 -15.18
CA SER A 127 -44.07 -1.94 -16.38
C SER A 127 -45.46 -1.64 -16.92
N ALA A 128 -46.44 -1.40 -16.03
CA ALA A 128 -47.80 -1.00 -16.42
C ALA A 128 -47.90 0.42 -17.01
N ARG A 129 -46.85 1.25 -16.85
CA ARG A 129 -46.78 2.62 -17.37
C ARG A 129 -45.87 2.76 -18.57
N SER A 130 -44.95 1.85 -18.72
CA SER A 130 -44.08 1.72 -19.88
C SER A 130 -44.57 0.55 -20.73
N ASN A 131 -44.39 0.62 -22.04
CA ASN A 131 -44.82 -0.46 -22.92
C ASN A 131 -43.83 -1.65 -22.94
N SER A 132 -42.98 -1.76 -21.92
CA SER A 132 -41.94 -2.78 -21.73
C SER A 132 -41.90 -3.25 -20.26
N LEU A 133 -41.48 -4.50 -20.03
CA LEU A 133 -41.28 -5.03 -18.70
C LEU A 133 -40.04 -4.36 -18.06
N MET A 134 -40.24 -3.75 -16.91
CA MET A 134 -39.21 -3.07 -16.16
C MET A 134 -38.75 -3.90 -14.97
N VAL A 135 -37.43 -4.03 -14.82
CA VAL A 135 -36.77 -4.77 -13.72
C VAL A 135 -36.09 -3.78 -12.78
N LYS A 136 -36.21 -4.03 -11.48
CA LYS A 136 -35.43 -3.27 -10.48
C LYS A 136 -33.97 -3.63 -10.58
N GLU A 137 -33.16 -2.62 -10.87
CA GLU A 137 -31.73 -2.72 -10.81
C GLU A 137 -31.27 -2.28 -9.42
N HIS A 138 -30.54 -3.17 -8.74
CA HIS A 138 -29.98 -2.89 -7.43
C HIS A 138 -28.48 -2.63 -7.60
N ALA A 139 -28.00 -1.55 -7.00
CA ALA A 139 -26.57 -1.28 -6.94
C ALA A 139 -25.88 -2.38 -6.11
N VAL A 140 -24.92 -3.03 -6.69
CA VAL A 140 -24.14 -4.04 -5.99
C VAL A 140 -22.94 -3.35 -5.33
N GLU A 141 -23.22 -2.51 -4.33
CA GLU A 141 -22.20 -1.74 -3.60
C GLU A 141 -21.06 -2.61 -3.05
N GLY A 142 -21.35 -3.86 -2.71
CA GLY A 142 -20.35 -4.80 -2.20
C GLY A 142 -19.23 -5.16 -3.18
N LEU A 143 -19.39 -4.87 -4.47
CA LEU A 143 -18.46 -5.28 -5.52
C LEU A 143 -17.29 -4.30 -5.72
N HIS A 144 -17.36 -3.11 -5.13
CA HIS A 144 -16.28 -2.13 -5.17
C HIS A 144 -15.38 -2.18 -3.92
N ARG A 145 -15.46 -3.27 -3.16
CA ARG A 145 -14.67 -3.46 -1.94
C ARG A 145 -13.70 -4.62 -2.08
N CYS A 146 -12.47 -4.38 -1.66
CA CYS A 146 -11.43 -5.40 -1.55
C CYS A 146 -10.99 -5.50 -0.09
N THR A 147 -11.16 -6.67 0.53
CA THR A 147 -10.63 -6.91 1.87
C THR A 147 -9.49 -7.91 1.79
N VAL A 148 -8.30 -7.46 2.15
CA VAL A 148 -7.10 -8.30 2.23
C VAL A 148 -6.93 -8.74 3.68
N VAL A 149 -7.02 -10.03 3.92
CA VAL A 149 -6.78 -10.63 5.25
C VAL A 149 -5.41 -11.31 5.22
N PHE A 150 -4.53 -10.90 6.12
CA PHE A 150 -3.19 -11.44 6.23
C PHE A 150 -2.95 -12.03 7.62
N ASP A 151 -2.60 -13.31 7.68
CA ASP A 151 -2.17 -13.91 8.94
C ASP A 151 -0.71 -13.56 9.21
N ALA A 152 -0.51 -12.68 10.19
CA ALA A 152 0.81 -12.20 10.60
C ALA A 152 1.42 -13.06 11.74
N ALA A 153 0.81 -14.20 12.10
CA ALA A 153 1.37 -15.07 13.11
C ALA A 153 2.62 -15.82 12.58
N PRO A 154 3.73 -15.86 13.33
CA PRO A 154 4.92 -16.60 12.88
C PRO A 154 4.66 -18.06 12.57
N SER A 155 3.73 -18.70 13.29
CA SER A 155 3.32 -20.10 13.12
C SER A 155 2.54 -20.36 11.82
N ALA A 156 1.97 -19.34 11.20
CA ALA A 156 1.25 -19.45 9.92
C ALA A 156 2.18 -19.55 8.70
N HIS A 157 3.47 -19.31 8.90
CA HIS A 157 4.46 -19.28 7.83
C HIS A 157 5.55 -20.30 8.09
N ARG A 158 5.96 -21.04 7.05
CA ARG A 158 6.98 -22.08 7.16
C ARG A 158 8.35 -21.52 7.58
N ASP A 159 8.67 -20.33 7.10
CA ASP A 159 9.95 -19.64 7.34
C ASP A 159 9.79 -18.13 7.16
N ALA A 160 10.81 -17.36 7.53
CA ALA A 160 10.82 -15.91 7.39
C ALA A 160 10.67 -15.47 5.92
N ALA A 161 11.21 -16.22 4.97
CA ALA A 161 11.08 -15.91 3.56
C ALA A 161 9.65 -16.11 3.06
N ALA A 162 8.93 -17.11 3.57
CA ALA A 162 7.51 -17.31 3.30
C ALA A 162 6.67 -16.16 3.85
N PHE A 163 6.98 -15.69 5.06
CA PHE A 163 6.35 -14.50 5.64
C PHE A 163 6.56 -13.26 4.77
N GLU A 164 7.78 -12.97 4.34
CA GLU A 164 8.10 -11.82 3.49
C GLU A 164 7.43 -11.91 2.11
N ARG A 165 7.30 -13.11 1.53
CA ARG A 165 6.50 -13.31 0.31
C ARG A 165 5.02 -13.01 0.56
N GLY A 166 4.48 -13.44 1.69
CA GLY A 166 3.11 -13.12 2.10
C GLY A 166 2.86 -11.62 2.26
N VAL A 167 3.79 -10.91 2.89
CA VAL A 167 3.74 -9.45 3.00
C VAL A 167 3.79 -8.78 1.63
N THR A 168 4.67 -9.23 0.74
CA THR A 168 4.77 -8.72 -0.64
C THR A 168 3.46 -8.95 -1.40
N ALA A 169 2.86 -10.13 -1.27
CA ALA A 169 1.58 -10.45 -1.90
C ALA A 169 0.44 -9.56 -1.37
N ALA A 170 0.36 -9.41 -0.04
CA ALA A 170 -0.65 -8.56 0.59
C ALA A 170 -0.50 -7.08 0.17
N ALA A 171 0.72 -6.56 0.17
CA ALA A 171 1.01 -5.20 -0.29
C ALA A 171 0.65 -5.01 -1.78
N SER A 172 0.93 -6.01 -2.62
CA SER A 172 0.60 -6.00 -4.05
C SER A 172 -0.91 -5.96 -4.28
N LEU A 173 -1.68 -6.77 -3.53
CA LEU A 173 -3.15 -6.78 -3.59
C LEU A 173 -3.74 -5.45 -3.15
N VAL A 174 -3.30 -4.91 -2.00
CA VAL A 174 -3.78 -3.61 -1.50
C VAL A 174 -3.47 -2.51 -2.50
N HIS A 175 -2.22 -2.43 -2.98
CA HIS A 175 -1.80 -1.42 -3.94
C HIS A 175 -2.60 -1.48 -5.25
N SER A 176 -2.80 -2.69 -5.79
CA SER A 176 -3.55 -2.88 -7.04
C SER A 176 -5.04 -2.59 -6.87
N ALA A 177 -5.63 -2.96 -5.72
CA ALA A 177 -7.03 -2.68 -5.41
C ALA A 177 -7.28 -1.17 -5.29
N VAL A 178 -6.41 -0.43 -4.59
CA VAL A 178 -6.50 1.03 -4.49
C VAL A 178 -6.36 1.67 -5.87
N ARG A 179 -5.42 1.22 -6.70
CA ARG A 179 -5.27 1.74 -8.06
C ARG A 179 -6.44 1.41 -8.98
N ALA A 180 -7.14 0.33 -8.72
CA ALA A 180 -8.37 -0.03 -9.43
C ALA A 180 -9.62 0.72 -8.91
N GLY A 181 -9.46 1.66 -7.96
CA GLY A 181 -10.57 2.43 -7.38
C GLY A 181 -11.46 1.62 -6.44
N LEU A 182 -10.96 0.50 -5.90
CA LEU A 182 -11.72 -0.31 -4.95
C LEU A 182 -11.56 0.24 -3.54
N SER A 183 -12.66 0.35 -2.78
CA SER A 183 -12.60 0.59 -1.34
C SER A 183 -11.85 -0.57 -0.69
N THR A 184 -10.69 -0.28 -0.12
CA THR A 184 -9.75 -1.32 0.30
C THR A 184 -9.63 -1.37 1.81
N ARG A 185 -9.71 -2.59 2.36
CA ARG A 185 -9.50 -2.87 3.78
C ARG A 185 -8.38 -3.89 3.95
N PHE A 186 -7.43 -3.61 4.82
CA PHE A 186 -6.37 -4.54 5.21
C PHE A 186 -6.53 -4.94 6.67
N VAL A 187 -6.63 -6.23 6.93
CA VAL A 187 -6.88 -6.78 8.27
C VAL A 187 -5.85 -7.85 8.60
N THR A 188 -5.37 -7.85 9.83
CA THR A 188 -4.55 -8.93 10.37
C THR A 188 -5.18 -9.54 11.62
N ALA A 189 -4.88 -10.80 11.89
CA ALA A 189 -5.32 -11.50 13.10
C ALA A 189 -4.86 -10.85 14.42
N ARG A 190 -3.85 -9.98 14.36
CA ARG A 190 -3.33 -9.22 15.52
C ARG A 190 -3.97 -7.86 15.73
N GLY A 191 -5.12 -7.59 15.11
CA GLY A 191 -5.93 -6.40 15.36
C GLY A 191 -5.57 -5.17 14.52
N ILE A 192 -4.68 -5.28 13.51
CA ILE A 192 -4.50 -4.21 12.54
C ILE A 192 -5.71 -4.23 11.61
N ASP A 193 -6.41 -3.11 11.52
CA ASP A 193 -7.55 -2.88 10.62
C ASP A 193 -7.36 -1.51 9.98
N LEU A 194 -6.82 -1.50 8.77
CA LEU A 194 -6.57 -0.29 8.00
C LEU A 194 -7.57 -0.22 6.86
N ARG A 195 -8.16 0.96 6.68
CA ARG A 195 -9.07 1.24 5.57
C ARG A 195 -8.44 2.28 4.66
N GLY A 196 -8.45 1.99 3.37
CA GLY A 196 -8.03 2.95 2.37
C GLY A 196 -9.04 4.09 2.23
N PRO A 197 -8.64 5.22 1.60
CA PRO A 197 -9.53 6.34 1.36
C PRO A 197 -10.76 5.84 0.59
N GLU A 198 -11.92 6.20 1.08
CA GLU A 198 -13.16 6.10 0.33
C GLU A 198 -13.06 7.15 -0.78
N VAL A 199 -13.12 6.69 -2.04
CA VAL A 199 -13.20 7.59 -3.21
C VAL A 199 -14.64 7.97 -3.42
#